data_ee86dbfbc81e87d8aac50ca1b8cf9e38
#
_entry.id   ee86dbfbc81e87d8aac50ca1b8cf9e38
#
_cell.length_a   1.000
_cell.length_b   1.000
_cell.length_c   1.000
_cell.angle_alpha   90.00
_cell.angle_beta   90.00
_cell.angle_gamma   90.00
#
_symmetry.space_group_name_H-M   'P 1'
#
loop_
_entity.id
_entity.type
_entity.pdbx_description
1 polymer ?
#
loop_
_entity_poly.entity_id
_entity_poly.type
_entity_poly.pdbx_seq_one_letter_code
_entity_poly.pdbx_strand_id
1 'polypeptide(L)'
;MLVPVEWSPPGVALAAWRAALAEDVVDLLARLAQAEAAIAATAEDRKLAEEIAWPGMRIYEVATPTYLPVLAAAAADGFDQAAVIAADAPDLPGMILGKLLRPLETKAVAVAPGGPGNGILGLATSLPAPSWLQDHDLTTATAQLLRKTAPTPTDVTSTAEWRRLRGPAELSTLDPALEGWENTRALLGG
;
A
#
# COMPACT_ATOMS: atom_id res chain seq x y z
N MET A 1 -0.16 1.00 4.41
CA MET A 1 -0.10 -0.09 5.41
C MET A 1 1.33 -0.59 5.50
N LEU A 2 1.88 -0.59 6.72
CA LEU A 2 3.18 -1.21 6.96
C LEU A 2 3.08 -2.72 6.70
N VAL A 3 4.04 -3.23 5.94
CA VAL A 3 4.10 -4.65 5.56
C VAL A 3 5.42 -5.26 6.02
N PRO A 4 5.48 -6.58 6.25
CA PRO A 4 6.74 -7.27 6.51
C PRO A 4 7.69 -7.13 5.31
N VAL A 5 8.97 -6.84 5.60
CA VAL A 5 10.07 -6.81 4.62
C VAL A 5 11.12 -7.82 5.06
N GLU A 6 11.46 -8.76 4.18
CA GLU A 6 12.33 -9.90 4.50
C GLU A 6 13.72 -9.79 3.85
N TRP A 7 13.93 -8.74 3.04
CA TRP A 7 15.15 -8.54 2.30
C TRP A 7 15.62 -7.08 2.38
N SER A 8 16.92 -6.87 2.41
CA SER A 8 17.56 -5.56 2.24
C SER A 8 18.83 -5.68 1.37
N PRO A 9 19.27 -4.62 0.70
CA PRO A 9 20.52 -4.60 -0.04
C PRO A 9 21.73 -4.94 0.86
N PRO A 10 22.79 -5.55 0.30
CA PRO A 10 24.01 -5.82 1.05
C PRO A 10 24.56 -4.55 1.72
N GLY A 11 24.89 -4.64 3.01
CA GLY A 11 25.39 -3.52 3.79
C GLY A 11 24.34 -2.61 4.39
N VAL A 12 23.07 -2.78 4.06
CA VAL A 12 21.94 -2.01 4.62
C VAL A 12 21.20 -2.84 5.67
N ALA A 13 21.03 -2.29 6.87
CA ALA A 13 20.27 -2.93 7.93
C ALA A 13 18.78 -3.05 7.53
N LEU A 14 18.16 -4.24 7.72
CA LEU A 14 16.80 -4.51 7.32
C LEU A 14 15.78 -3.51 7.91
N ALA A 15 15.95 -3.13 9.17
CA ALA A 15 15.08 -2.15 9.83
C ALA A 15 15.17 -0.76 9.18
N ALA A 16 16.38 -0.29 8.86
CA ALA A 16 16.59 0.98 8.17
C ALA A 16 16.03 0.96 6.75
N TRP A 17 16.19 -0.17 6.04
CA TRP A 17 15.63 -0.38 4.72
C TRP A 17 14.11 -0.30 4.74
N ARG A 18 13.48 -1.06 5.64
CA ARG A 18 12.03 -1.05 5.80
C ARG A 18 11.48 0.33 6.15
N ALA A 19 12.16 1.07 7.02
CA ALA A 19 11.79 2.42 7.39
C ALA A 19 11.82 3.36 6.18
N ALA A 20 12.92 3.37 5.42
CA ALA A 20 13.07 4.21 4.24
C ALA A 20 12.01 3.94 3.16
N LEU A 21 11.74 2.65 2.87
CA LEU A 21 10.67 2.27 1.93
C LEU A 21 9.31 2.83 2.37
N ALA A 22 8.99 2.68 3.65
CA ALA A 22 7.70 3.11 4.18
C ALA A 22 7.59 4.64 4.24
N GLU A 23 8.65 5.34 4.60
CA GLU A 23 8.71 6.80 4.67
C GLU A 23 8.49 7.42 3.29
N ASP A 24 9.13 6.92 2.23
CA ASP A 24 8.91 7.40 0.86
C ASP A 24 7.44 7.25 0.41
N VAL A 25 6.79 6.13 0.75
CA VAL A 25 5.35 5.95 0.45
C VAL A 25 4.48 6.91 1.28
N VAL A 26 4.79 7.10 2.55
CA VAL A 26 4.07 8.03 3.44
C VAL A 26 4.21 9.46 2.94
N ASP A 27 5.41 9.87 2.53
CA ASP A 27 5.69 11.19 1.98
C ASP A 27 4.91 11.46 0.69
N LEU A 28 4.79 10.46 -0.19
CA LEU A 28 3.94 10.56 -1.36
C LEU A 28 2.48 10.77 -0.97
N LEU A 29 1.95 9.91 -0.07
CA LEU A 29 0.55 9.96 0.33
C LEU A 29 0.18 11.25 1.06
N ALA A 30 1.08 11.76 1.91
CA ALA A 30 0.88 13.01 2.66
C ALA A 30 0.74 14.25 1.76
N ARG A 31 1.29 14.19 0.54
CA ARG A 31 1.21 15.29 -0.45
C ARG A 31 -0.03 15.24 -1.34
N LEU A 32 -0.88 14.23 -1.20
CA LEU A 32 -2.10 14.11 -2.00
C LEU A 32 -3.17 15.09 -1.49
N ALA A 33 -3.55 16.04 -2.34
CA ALA A 33 -4.57 17.05 -1.98
C ALA A 33 -6.01 16.48 -1.95
N GLN A 34 -6.23 15.29 -2.51
CA GLN A 34 -7.58 14.72 -2.72
C GLN A 34 -7.89 13.54 -1.80
N ALA A 35 -6.97 13.17 -0.92
CA ALA A 35 -7.14 12.06 0.01
C ALA A 35 -6.50 12.38 1.36
N GLU A 36 -7.10 11.92 2.43
CA GLU A 36 -6.49 11.96 3.75
C GLU A 36 -5.60 10.73 3.91
N ALA A 37 -4.31 10.97 4.16
CA ALA A 37 -3.35 9.90 4.36
C ALA A 37 -3.35 9.43 5.82
N ALA A 38 -3.22 8.12 6.01
CA ALA A 38 -3.06 7.48 7.30
C ALA A 38 -2.08 6.31 7.21
N ILE A 39 -1.49 5.92 8.34
CA ILE A 39 -0.65 4.73 8.44
C ILE A 39 -1.44 3.63 9.13
N ALA A 40 -1.46 2.43 8.57
CA ALA A 40 -1.95 1.25 9.26
C ALA A 40 -0.76 0.38 9.68
N ALA A 41 -0.71 0.01 10.96
CA ALA A 41 0.40 -0.71 11.56
C ALA A 41 -0.09 -1.69 12.63
N THR A 42 0.65 -2.79 12.84
CA THR A 42 0.46 -3.64 14.01
C THR A 42 1.06 -2.98 15.26
N ALA A 43 0.74 -3.50 16.44
CA ALA A 43 1.33 -3.01 17.69
C ALA A 43 2.86 -3.07 17.69
N GLU A 44 3.45 -4.08 17.03
CA GLU A 44 4.91 -4.23 16.88
C GLU A 44 5.52 -3.13 16.01
N ASP A 45 4.78 -2.64 15.01
CA ASP A 45 5.20 -1.63 14.06
C ASP A 45 4.82 -0.21 14.47
N ARG A 46 4.15 -0.05 15.61
CA ARG A 46 3.66 1.25 16.08
C ARG A 46 4.76 2.31 16.16
N LYS A 47 5.92 1.93 16.71
CA LYS A 47 7.04 2.85 16.83
C LYS A 47 7.52 3.35 15.46
N LEU A 48 7.66 2.47 14.50
CA LEU A 48 8.00 2.85 13.12
C LEU A 48 6.93 3.78 12.54
N ALA A 49 5.65 3.46 12.73
CA ALA A 49 4.56 4.31 12.24
C ALA A 49 4.61 5.73 12.84
N GLU A 50 4.91 5.86 14.15
CA GLU A 50 5.04 7.14 14.83
C GLU A 50 6.27 7.93 14.35
N GLU A 51 7.38 7.25 14.03
CA GLU A 51 8.62 7.87 13.54
C GLU A 51 8.46 8.48 12.12
N ILE A 52 7.66 7.85 11.24
CA ILE A 52 7.50 8.29 9.85
C ILE A 52 6.21 9.08 9.61
N ALA A 53 5.33 9.19 10.60
CA ALA A 53 4.07 9.91 10.46
C ALA A 53 4.29 11.42 10.35
N TRP A 54 3.61 12.06 9.39
CA TRP A 54 3.55 13.52 9.33
C TRP A 54 2.70 14.08 10.48
N PRO A 55 2.94 15.34 10.90
CA PRO A 55 2.15 15.97 11.96
C PRO A 55 0.65 15.90 11.68
N GLY A 56 -0.11 15.32 12.61
CA GLY A 56 -1.56 15.14 12.50
C GLY A 56 -2.02 13.93 11.66
N MET A 57 -1.11 13.15 11.08
CA MET A 57 -1.46 11.93 10.36
C MET A 57 -2.00 10.87 11.33
N ARG A 58 -3.10 10.22 10.95
CA ARG A 58 -3.68 9.14 11.74
C ARG A 58 -2.83 7.88 11.66
N ILE A 59 -2.82 7.13 12.74
CA ILE A 59 -2.26 5.78 12.81
C ILE A 59 -3.37 4.83 13.23
N TYR A 60 -3.74 3.91 12.34
CA TYR A 60 -4.67 2.81 12.64
C TYR A 60 -3.87 1.61 13.14
N GLU A 61 -4.10 1.24 14.40
CA GLU A 61 -3.56 0.01 14.95
C GLU A 61 -4.45 -1.16 14.55
N VAL A 62 -3.87 -2.17 13.92
CA VAL A 62 -4.55 -3.38 13.46
C VAL A 62 -3.88 -4.62 14.04
N ALA A 63 -4.67 -5.65 14.33
CA ALA A 63 -4.14 -6.89 14.89
C ALA A 63 -3.26 -7.67 13.89
N THR A 64 -3.60 -7.57 12.61
CA THR A 64 -2.89 -8.24 11.51
C THR A 64 -2.71 -7.26 10.34
N PRO A 65 -1.60 -7.35 9.56
CA PRO A 65 -1.34 -6.47 8.43
C PRO A 65 -2.15 -6.90 7.19
N THR A 66 -3.46 -6.99 7.34
CA THR A 66 -4.44 -7.30 6.29
C THR A 66 -5.33 -6.09 6.01
N TYR A 67 -5.99 -6.05 4.87
CA TYR A 67 -6.69 -4.82 4.45
C TYR A 67 -8.07 -4.63 5.09
N LEU A 68 -8.82 -5.69 5.45
CA LEU A 68 -10.18 -5.50 5.99
C LEU A 68 -10.23 -4.76 7.33
N PRO A 69 -9.36 -5.02 8.32
CA PRO A 69 -9.31 -4.24 9.56
C PRO A 69 -9.05 -2.75 9.31
N VAL A 70 -8.17 -2.44 8.34
CA VAL A 70 -7.87 -1.05 7.96
C VAL A 70 -9.09 -0.38 7.34
N LEU A 71 -9.77 -1.05 6.42
CA LEU A 71 -10.99 -0.56 5.78
C LEU A 71 -12.13 -0.36 6.79
N ALA A 72 -12.25 -1.28 7.76
CA ALA A 72 -13.24 -1.16 8.83
C ALA A 72 -12.97 0.05 9.74
N ALA A 73 -11.70 0.30 10.08
CA ALA A 73 -11.31 1.47 10.86
C ALA A 73 -11.60 2.78 10.10
N ALA A 74 -11.29 2.85 8.81
CA ALA A 74 -11.63 3.99 7.97
C ALA A 74 -13.16 4.21 7.87
N ALA A 75 -13.94 3.14 7.74
CA ALA A 75 -15.40 3.24 7.74
C ALA A 75 -15.95 3.77 9.07
N ALA A 76 -15.38 3.34 10.21
CA ALA A 76 -15.76 3.82 11.53
C ALA A 76 -15.46 5.32 11.73
N ASP A 77 -14.44 5.84 11.05
CA ASP A 77 -14.09 7.26 11.02
C ASP A 77 -14.93 8.09 10.04
N GLY A 78 -15.88 7.45 9.33
CA GLY A 78 -16.84 8.12 8.46
C GLY A 78 -16.36 8.39 7.03
N PHE A 79 -15.32 7.71 6.57
CA PHE A 79 -14.91 7.79 5.17
C PHE A 79 -15.85 6.97 4.27
N ASP A 80 -16.14 7.50 3.08
CA ASP A 80 -17.00 6.84 2.06
C ASP A 80 -16.20 5.88 1.16
N GLN A 81 -14.90 6.08 1.06
CA GLN A 81 -13.98 5.27 0.26
C GLN A 81 -12.62 5.18 0.95
N ALA A 82 -11.94 4.07 0.77
CA ALA A 82 -10.55 3.94 1.22
C ALA A 82 -9.73 3.10 0.24
N ALA A 83 -8.43 3.40 0.22
CA ALA A 83 -7.42 2.58 -0.43
C ALA A 83 -6.37 2.15 0.59
N VAL A 84 -6.02 0.87 0.59
CA VAL A 84 -4.92 0.32 1.37
C VAL A 84 -3.75 0.06 0.42
N ILE A 85 -2.61 0.71 0.67
CA ILE A 85 -1.41 0.65 -0.15
C ILE A 85 -0.28 0.02 0.65
N ALA A 86 0.48 -0.89 0.03
CA ALA A 86 1.67 -1.49 0.63
C ALA A 86 2.79 -0.44 0.75
N ALA A 87 3.45 -0.40 1.91
CA ALA A 87 4.51 0.56 2.20
C ALA A 87 5.91 0.10 1.74
N ASP A 88 5.98 -0.79 0.75
CA ASP A 88 7.22 -1.32 0.16
C ASP A 88 7.35 -1.01 -1.34
N ALA A 89 6.75 0.09 -1.79
CA ALA A 89 6.82 0.60 -3.15
C ALA A 89 7.29 2.07 -3.15
N PRO A 90 8.56 2.35 -2.83
CA PRO A 90 9.05 3.71 -2.52
C PRO A 90 8.91 4.67 -3.70
N ASP A 91 9.12 4.20 -4.93
CA ASP A 91 9.07 4.98 -6.16
C ASP A 91 7.68 4.97 -6.83
N LEU A 92 6.62 4.77 -6.05
CA LEU A 92 5.24 4.75 -6.52
C LEU A 92 4.83 6.11 -7.11
N PRO A 93 4.45 6.20 -8.40
CA PRO A 93 3.94 7.45 -8.95
C PRO A 93 2.54 7.77 -8.42
N GLY A 94 2.29 9.02 -8.03
CA GLY A 94 0.98 9.46 -7.53
C GLY A 94 -0.19 9.19 -8.49
N MET A 95 0.06 9.15 -9.81
CA MET A 95 -0.96 8.80 -10.81
C MET A 95 -1.54 7.38 -10.65
N ILE A 96 -0.78 6.44 -10.08
CA ILE A 96 -1.26 5.07 -9.81
C ILE A 96 -2.38 5.09 -8.78
N LEU A 97 -2.28 5.95 -7.77
CA LEU A 97 -3.31 6.11 -6.74
C LEU A 97 -4.62 6.67 -7.32
N GLY A 98 -4.53 7.66 -8.20
CA GLY A 98 -5.70 8.16 -8.91
C GLY A 98 -6.36 7.09 -9.80
N LYS A 99 -5.56 6.26 -10.48
CA LYS A 99 -6.05 5.12 -11.26
C LYS A 99 -6.68 4.03 -10.38
N LEU A 100 -6.23 3.89 -9.13
CA LEU A 100 -6.78 2.91 -8.19
C LEU A 100 -8.15 3.36 -7.64
N LEU A 101 -8.35 4.64 -7.36
CA LEU A 101 -9.60 5.17 -6.80
C LEU A 101 -10.69 5.40 -7.84
N ARG A 102 -10.33 5.88 -9.04
CA ARG A 102 -11.29 6.26 -10.08
C ARG A 102 -12.31 5.17 -10.45
N PRO A 103 -11.97 3.87 -10.53
CA PRO A 103 -12.95 2.83 -10.86
C PRO A 103 -14.09 2.67 -9.84
N LEU A 104 -13.94 3.15 -8.61
CA LEU A 104 -14.96 3.02 -7.56
C LEU A 104 -16.27 3.74 -7.87
N GLU A 105 -16.30 4.63 -8.88
CA GLU A 105 -17.54 5.20 -9.41
C GLU A 105 -18.48 4.13 -9.99
N THR A 106 -17.96 2.99 -10.45
CA THR A 106 -18.73 1.95 -11.17
C THR A 106 -18.37 0.52 -10.72
N LYS A 107 -17.36 0.34 -9.89
CA LYS A 107 -16.83 -0.94 -9.43
C LYS A 107 -16.81 -1.00 -7.92
N ALA A 108 -17.08 -2.18 -7.37
CA ALA A 108 -17.07 -2.36 -5.93
C ALA A 108 -15.65 -2.36 -5.37
N VAL A 109 -14.70 -2.97 -6.09
CA VAL A 109 -13.31 -3.11 -5.67
C VAL A 109 -12.37 -2.84 -6.86
N ALA A 110 -11.36 -2.03 -6.62
CA ALA A 110 -10.26 -1.82 -7.54
C ALA A 110 -8.95 -2.35 -6.94
N VAL A 111 -8.11 -2.96 -7.75
CA VAL A 111 -6.86 -3.60 -7.32
C VAL A 111 -5.71 -3.17 -8.22
N ALA A 112 -4.64 -2.67 -7.65
CA ALA A 112 -3.37 -2.45 -8.33
C ALA A 112 -2.46 -3.66 -8.08
N PRO A 113 -2.06 -4.42 -9.11
CA PRO A 113 -1.11 -5.52 -8.94
C PRO A 113 0.27 -5.03 -8.48
N GLY A 114 0.97 -5.85 -7.70
CA GLY A 114 2.29 -5.56 -7.13
C GLY A 114 3.48 -6.07 -7.94
N GLY A 115 3.24 -6.49 -9.17
CA GLY A 115 4.22 -7.19 -10.01
C GLY A 115 4.15 -8.71 -9.86
N PRO A 116 4.83 -9.46 -10.75
CA PRO A 116 4.81 -10.92 -10.76
C PRO A 116 5.25 -11.51 -9.42
N GLY A 117 4.38 -12.32 -8.79
CA GLY A 117 4.68 -12.99 -7.51
C GLY A 117 4.59 -12.11 -6.26
N ASN A 118 4.38 -10.79 -6.39
CA ASN A 118 4.39 -9.84 -5.29
C ASN A 118 2.99 -9.43 -4.80
N GLY A 119 1.96 -10.21 -5.14
CA GLY A 119 0.60 -9.96 -4.71
C GLY A 119 0.01 -8.68 -5.31
N ILE A 120 -0.56 -7.83 -4.48
CA ILE A 120 -1.08 -6.53 -4.89
C ILE A 120 -0.30 -5.39 -4.22
N LEU A 121 -0.11 -4.31 -4.97
CA LEU A 121 0.37 -3.04 -4.42
C LEU A 121 -0.66 -2.43 -3.49
N GLY A 122 -1.93 -2.49 -3.89
CA GLY A 122 -3.01 -1.95 -3.10
C GLY A 122 -4.40 -2.34 -3.60
N LEU A 123 -5.37 -2.08 -2.74
CA LEU A 123 -6.78 -2.30 -2.97
C LEU A 123 -7.56 -1.08 -2.54
N ALA A 124 -8.57 -0.68 -3.33
CA ALA A 124 -9.52 0.36 -2.98
C ALA A 124 -10.95 -0.14 -3.08
N THR A 125 -11.82 0.37 -2.22
CA THR A 125 -13.24 0.05 -2.19
C THR A 125 -14.05 1.20 -1.59
N SER A 126 -15.35 1.26 -1.92
CA SER A 126 -16.31 2.06 -1.17
C SER A 126 -16.53 1.47 0.21
N LEU A 127 -16.84 2.31 1.18
CA LEU A 127 -17.05 1.91 2.58
C LEU A 127 -18.54 2.01 2.97
N PRO A 128 -19.05 1.08 3.80
CA PRO A 128 -18.33 -0.08 4.32
C PRO A 128 -17.92 -1.06 3.20
N ALA A 129 -16.82 -1.78 3.41
CA ALA A 129 -16.34 -2.75 2.43
C ALA A 129 -17.41 -3.82 2.11
N PRO A 130 -17.48 -4.32 0.86
CA PRO A 130 -18.45 -5.33 0.48
C PRO A 130 -18.35 -6.58 1.36
N SER A 131 -19.47 -7.14 1.80
CA SER A 131 -19.51 -8.31 2.70
C SER A 131 -18.91 -9.59 2.12
N TRP A 132 -18.81 -9.68 0.79
CA TRP A 132 -18.16 -10.79 0.10
C TRP A 132 -16.62 -10.65 0.01
N LEU A 133 -16.08 -9.45 0.30
CA LEU A 133 -14.64 -9.22 0.25
C LEU A 133 -13.97 -9.96 1.41
N GLN A 134 -13.20 -10.99 1.08
CA GLN A 134 -12.44 -11.78 2.05
C GLN A 134 -11.15 -11.06 2.45
N ASP A 135 -10.75 -11.24 3.70
CA ASP A 135 -9.54 -10.64 4.22
C ASP A 135 -8.29 -11.41 3.78
N HIS A 136 -7.31 -10.67 3.28
CA HIS A 136 -5.99 -11.17 2.91
C HIS A 136 -4.94 -10.11 3.19
N ASP A 137 -3.70 -10.55 3.36
CA ASP A 137 -2.55 -9.63 3.26
C ASP A 137 -2.27 -9.24 1.81
N LEU A 138 -1.61 -8.09 1.61
CA LEU A 138 -1.33 -7.57 0.27
C LEU A 138 -0.32 -8.43 -0.53
N THR A 139 0.41 -9.33 0.13
CA THR A 139 1.42 -10.17 -0.52
C THR A 139 0.79 -11.40 -1.18
N THR A 140 -0.25 -11.95 -0.55
CA THR A 140 -0.96 -13.14 -1.04
C THR A 140 -2.22 -12.81 -1.85
N ALA A 141 -2.80 -11.63 -1.65
CA ALA A 141 -3.96 -11.18 -2.42
C ALA A 141 -3.63 -11.05 -3.92
N THR A 142 -4.60 -11.42 -4.75
CA THR A 142 -4.55 -11.19 -6.20
C THR A 142 -5.93 -10.80 -6.71
N ALA A 143 -6.00 -10.03 -7.81
CA ALA A 143 -7.27 -9.69 -8.42
C ALA A 143 -8.08 -10.95 -8.81
N GLN A 144 -7.40 -12.04 -9.22
CA GLN A 144 -8.04 -13.30 -9.56
C GLN A 144 -8.66 -13.96 -8.32
N LEU A 145 -7.96 -13.93 -7.18
CA LEU A 145 -8.49 -14.48 -5.93
C LEU A 145 -9.76 -13.74 -5.51
N LEU A 146 -9.75 -12.41 -5.54
CA LEU A 146 -10.89 -11.58 -5.16
C LEU A 146 -12.08 -11.76 -6.11
N ARG A 147 -11.85 -11.96 -7.42
CA ARG A 147 -12.90 -12.24 -8.40
C ARG A 147 -13.64 -13.54 -8.14
N LYS A 148 -13.01 -14.53 -7.49
CA LYS A 148 -13.65 -15.82 -7.17
C LYS A 148 -14.71 -15.69 -6.08
N THR A 149 -14.60 -14.71 -5.20
CA THR A 149 -15.55 -14.47 -4.09
C THR A 149 -16.55 -13.36 -4.40
N ALA A 150 -16.31 -12.57 -5.43
CA ALA A 150 -17.20 -11.51 -5.85
C ALA A 150 -18.50 -12.09 -6.45
N PRO A 151 -19.67 -11.44 -6.23
CA PRO A 151 -20.94 -11.81 -6.84
C PRO A 151 -20.85 -11.90 -8.36
N THR A 152 -20.16 -10.94 -8.97
CA THR A 152 -19.75 -10.99 -10.38
C THR A 152 -18.26 -10.68 -10.51
N PRO A 153 -17.52 -11.39 -11.38
CA PRO A 153 -16.09 -11.11 -11.56
C PRO A 153 -15.77 -9.67 -11.98
N THR A 154 -16.74 -8.98 -12.60
CA THR A 154 -16.63 -7.58 -13.03
C THR A 154 -16.73 -6.58 -11.90
N ASP A 155 -17.13 -6.99 -10.68
CA ASP A 155 -17.12 -6.14 -9.48
C ASP A 155 -15.71 -5.84 -8.99
N VAL A 156 -14.74 -6.68 -9.43
CA VAL A 156 -13.32 -6.47 -9.15
C VAL A 156 -12.59 -6.08 -10.42
N THR A 157 -12.06 -4.87 -10.47
CA THR A 157 -11.25 -4.38 -11.59
C THR A 157 -9.77 -4.36 -11.24
N SER A 158 -8.91 -4.73 -12.21
CA SER A 158 -7.47 -4.49 -12.09
C SER A 158 -7.14 -3.14 -12.71
N THR A 159 -6.30 -2.38 -12.03
CA THR A 159 -5.78 -1.10 -12.50
C THR A 159 -4.33 -1.23 -12.97
N ALA A 160 -3.62 -0.11 -13.11
CA ALA A 160 -2.21 -0.14 -13.48
C ALA A 160 -1.39 -0.84 -12.39
N GLU A 161 -0.51 -1.73 -12.82
CA GLU A 161 0.48 -2.41 -12.00
C GLU A 161 1.60 -1.45 -11.59
N TRP A 162 2.15 -1.62 -10.40
CA TRP A 162 3.41 -1.05 -9.99
C TRP A 162 4.15 -1.99 -9.06
N ARG A 163 5.48 -2.05 -9.21
CA ARG A 163 6.35 -2.95 -8.46
C ARG A 163 6.33 -2.67 -6.95
N ARG A 164 6.42 -3.70 -6.17
CA ARG A 164 6.78 -3.68 -4.76
C ARG A 164 8.25 -4.10 -4.65
N LEU A 165 9.02 -3.44 -3.78
CA LEU A 165 10.47 -3.67 -3.67
C LEU A 165 10.76 -4.77 -2.64
N ARG A 166 10.64 -6.02 -3.05
CA ARG A 166 10.73 -7.18 -2.17
C ARG A 166 12.00 -8.00 -2.31
N GLY A 167 12.84 -7.70 -3.30
CA GLY A 167 14.06 -8.45 -3.54
C GLY A 167 15.01 -7.73 -4.51
N PRO A 168 16.15 -8.36 -4.82
CA PRO A 168 17.16 -7.77 -5.69
C PRO A 168 16.69 -7.58 -7.14
N ALA A 169 15.72 -8.36 -7.59
CA ALA A 169 15.17 -8.25 -8.94
C ALA A 169 14.46 -6.91 -9.14
N GLU A 170 13.63 -6.51 -8.19
CA GLU A 170 12.89 -5.24 -8.23
C GLU A 170 13.84 -4.05 -8.04
N LEU A 171 14.90 -4.20 -7.23
CA LEU A 171 15.90 -3.16 -7.01
C LEU A 171 16.52 -2.67 -8.33
N SER A 172 16.79 -3.60 -9.25
CA SER A 172 17.37 -3.25 -10.56
C SER A 172 16.41 -2.50 -11.48
N THR A 173 15.13 -2.41 -11.12
CA THR A 173 14.09 -1.72 -11.91
C THR A 173 13.79 -0.31 -11.40
N LEU A 174 14.39 0.12 -10.29
CA LEU A 174 14.27 1.49 -9.81
C LEU A 174 14.82 2.46 -10.85
N ASP A 175 14.05 3.52 -11.12
CA ASP A 175 14.48 4.57 -12.04
C ASP A 175 15.03 5.75 -11.25
N PRO A 176 16.35 6.04 -11.35
CA PRO A 176 16.96 7.17 -10.63
C PRO A 176 16.38 8.53 -11.02
N ALA A 177 15.74 8.63 -12.19
CA ALA A 177 15.12 9.88 -12.66
C ALA A 177 13.74 10.16 -12.03
N LEU A 178 13.11 9.15 -11.40
CA LEU A 178 11.87 9.36 -10.68
C LEU A 178 12.15 10.06 -9.35
N GLU A 179 11.35 11.09 -9.06
CA GLU A 179 11.36 11.78 -7.77
C GLU A 179 10.50 11.02 -6.74
N GLY A 180 10.67 11.32 -5.46
CA GLY A 180 9.77 10.88 -4.38
C GLY A 180 10.19 9.61 -3.66
N TRP A 181 11.45 9.15 -3.83
CA TRP A 181 12.01 8.01 -3.10
C TRP A 181 13.39 8.30 -2.52
N GLU A 182 13.54 9.50 -1.97
CA GLU A 182 14.80 10.05 -1.49
C GLU A 182 15.40 9.29 -0.32
N ASN A 183 14.55 8.80 0.62
CA ASN A 183 15.00 8.05 1.79
C ASN A 183 15.60 6.70 1.37
N THR A 184 14.91 5.97 0.49
CA THR A 184 15.42 4.70 -0.08
C THR A 184 16.69 4.93 -0.89
N ARG A 185 16.75 5.99 -1.72
CA ARG A 185 17.90 6.34 -2.55
C ARG A 185 19.13 6.64 -1.71
N ALA A 186 18.98 7.37 -0.62
CA ALA A 186 20.09 7.69 0.29
C ALA A 186 20.77 6.44 0.85
N LEU A 187 20.01 5.37 1.13
CA LEU A 187 20.57 4.09 1.59
C LEU A 187 21.31 3.31 0.49
N LEU A 188 21.06 3.63 -0.77
CA LEU A 188 21.73 3.01 -1.93
C LEU A 188 22.99 3.77 -2.36
N GLY A 189 23.39 4.84 -1.64
CA GLY A 189 24.59 5.63 -1.93
C GLY A 189 24.39 6.63 -3.07
N GLY A 190 23.17 7.07 -3.29
CA GLY A 190 22.77 8.06 -4.30
C GLY A 190 22.98 9.51 -3.87
#